data_545c0f4926f0f0459a74fa234e54a4f3
#
_entry.id   545c0f4926f0f0459a74fa234e54a4f3
#
_cell.length_a   1.000
_cell.length_b   1.000
_cell.length_c   1.000
_cell.angle_alpha   90.00
_cell.angle_beta   90.00
_cell.angle_gamma   90.00
#
_symmetry.space_group_name_H-M   'P 1'
#
loop_
_entity.id
_entity.type
_entity.pdbx_description
1 polymer ?
#
loop_
_entity_poly.entity_id
_entity_poly.type
_entity_poly.pdbx_seq_one_letter_code
_entity_poly.pdbx_strand_id
1 'polypeptide(L)'
;MTETGTTERGAGAASIVLATLAAGQFLMTLDSSVMNVSIATVAKDVGTTVTGIQTAITFYTLVMATLMITGGKIGQIIGRKRAFAIGCVIYGCGSLTTALAPNLAVLMLGWSVLEGIGAALIMPAIVALVASNFGRADRPRAYGLVASAGAIAVAAGPLIGGLFTTYWSWRYVFVGEVLVVLGILALTRRMADTPAEPGVRLDVIGTLLSALGLGLVVFGILRAGSWGFVQPKPDAPEILGLSPVIWLILAGGAILVAFMSWENRRIARGEAALIDPAMLRNAILRSGLTSFFFQYLVQAGLFFAVPLFLSVALGLSAIDTGLRLLPLSITLLLAAAGIPKVLPNASPRRVAQLGFLALFLGIVVMIVALDAGAGAEIVTGPMLLAGLGIGALASQLGSVTVSSVPDEQSGEIGGLQNTVTNLGASIGTALAGAVLISALTASFFTGIRDNPDVPNDLSSQAQVSLAGGVPFISDADMEAALEDADVPPQTADAIVEENADARLDALRASLSVLAILALVALLFSRRLPNAQPSLAPEGAAPG
;
A
#
# COMPACT_ATOMS: atom_id res chain seq x y z
N MET A 1 -41.61 -27.08 20.47
CA MET A 1 -41.15 -25.69 20.75
C MET A 1 -39.65 -25.62 21.09
N THR A 2 -38.77 -26.38 20.44
CA THR A 2 -37.33 -26.48 20.78
C THR A 2 -36.40 -26.31 19.57
N GLU A 3 -36.90 -26.12 18.34
CA GLU A 3 -36.04 -25.95 17.15
C GLU A 3 -35.75 -24.48 16.79
N THR A 4 -36.56 -23.53 17.21
CA THR A 4 -36.38 -22.10 16.92
C THR A 4 -35.28 -21.46 17.77
N GLY A 5 -34.97 -21.97 18.94
CA GLY A 5 -33.95 -21.39 19.84
C GLY A 5 -32.48 -21.70 19.47
N THR A 6 -32.26 -22.78 18.71
CA THR A 6 -30.89 -23.17 18.26
C THR A 6 -30.45 -22.44 17.01
N THR A 7 -31.37 -22.11 16.10
CA THR A 7 -31.12 -21.34 14.89
C THR A 7 -30.82 -19.87 15.19
N GLU A 8 -31.50 -19.24 16.14
CA GLU A 8 -31.23 -17.83 16.50
C GLU A 8 -29.88 -17.65 17.24
N ARG A 9 -29.48 -18.59 18.10
CA ARG A 9 -28.16 -18.58 18.74
C ARG A 9 -27.01 -18.77 17.74
N GLY A 10 -27.23 -19.60 16.71
CA GLY A 10 -26.26 -19.79 15.63
C GLY A 10 -26.08 -18.53 14.75
N ALA A 11 -27.18 -17.87 14.39
CA ALA A 11 -27.17 -16.65 13.61
C ALA A 11 -26.50 -15.47 14.34
N GLY A 12 -26.75 -15.31 15.64
CA GLY A 12 -26.12 -14.29 16.46
C GLY A 12 -24.58 -14.49 16.61
N ALA A 13 -24.15 -15.75 16.78
CA ALA A 13 -22.72 -16.07 16.86
C ALA A 13 -22.00 -15.79 15.52
N ALA A 14 -22.58 -16.17 14.39
CA ALA A 14 -22.03 -15.90 13.06
C ALA A 14 -21.91 -14.39 12.77
N SER A 15 -22.90 -13.60 13.18
CA SER A 15 -22.87 -12.14 13.03
C SER A 15 -21.75 -11.48 13.85
N ILE A 16 -21.49 -11.96 15.07
CA ILE A 16 -20.39 -11.46 15.91
C ILE A 16 -19.03 -11.78 15.28
N VAL A 17 -18.85 -13.01 14.78
CA VAL A 17 -17.63 -13.41 14.09
C VAL A 17 -17.38 -12.50 12.89
N LEU A 18 -18.41 -12.30 12.05
CA LEU A 18 -18.31 -11.47 10.86
C LEU A 18 -17.98 -10.01 11.20
N ALA A 19 -18.66 -9.44 12.20
CA ALA A 19 -18.38 -8.06 12.65
C ALA A 19 -16.95 -7.92 13.18
N THR A 20 -16.45 -8.92 13.91
CA THR A 20 -15.07 -8.93 14.44
C THR A 20 -14.04 -8.95 13.32
N LEU A 21 -14.23 -9.81 12.30
CA LEU A 21 -13.33 -9.93 11.16
C LEU A 21 -13.40 -8.69 10.25
N ALA A 22 -14.61 -8.16 10.05
CA ALA A 22 -14.83 -6.93 9.30
C ALA A 22 -14.19 -5.71 10.01
N ALA A 23 -14.28 -5.64 11.34
CA ALA A 23 -13.60 -4.60 12.13
C ALA A 23 -12.07 -4.70 12.02
N GLY A 24 -11.51 -5.91 12.02
CA GLY A 24 -10.07 -6.12 11.76
C GLY A 24 -9.65 -5.65 10.38
N GLN A 25 -10.41 -6.00 9.34
CA GLN A 25 -10.14 -5.54 7.97
C GLN A 25 -10.26 -4.02 7.83
N PHE A 26 -11.30 -3.42 8.45
CA PHE A 26 -11.49 -1.98 8.46
C PHE A 26 -10.30 -1.27 9.12
N LEU A 27 -9.87 -1.74 10.29
CA LEU A 27 -8.76 -1.16 11.05
C LEU A 27 -7.46 -1.14 10.23
N MET A 28 -7.07 -2.29 9.66
CA MET A 28 -5.83 -2.41 8.86
C MET A 28 -5.81 -1.49 7.65
N THR A 29 -6.97 -1.27 7.04
CA THR A 29 -7.07 -0.43 5.84
C THR A 29 -7.17 1.06 6.19
N LEU A 30 -7.84 1.38 7.30
CA LEU A 30 -7.98 2.74 7.81
C LEU A 30 -6.62 3.34 8.15
N ASP A 31 -5.80 2.60 8.87
CA ASP A 31 -4.46 2.97 9.31
C ASP A 31 -3.58 3.54 8.17
N SER A 32 -3.43 2.77 7.12
CA SER A 32 -2.66 3.20 5.93
C SER A 32 -3.25 4.45 5.26
N SER A 33 -4.57 4.57 5.26
CA SER A 33 -5.26 5.71 4.62
C SER A 33 -5.09 7.01 5.41
N VAL A 34 -5.13 6.94 6.72
CA VAL A 34 -4.92 8.08 7.64
C VAL A 34 -3.50 8.63 7.51
N MET A 35 -2.49 7.76 7.52
CA MET A 35 -1.09 8.17 7.43
C MET A 35 -0.80 8.94 6.13
N ASN A 36 -1.37 8.52 5.00
CA ASN A 36 -1.19 9.21 3.72
C ASN A 36 -1.73 10.64 3.71
N VAL A 37 -2.85 10.90 4.37
CA VAL A 37 -3.44 12.26 4.43
C VAL A 37 -2.72 13.14 5.45
N SER A 38 -2.15 12.54 6.48
CA SER A 38 -1.50 13.24 7.59
C SER A 38 0.01 13.42 7.40
N ILE A 39 0.57 12.99 6.25
CA ILE A 39 2.01 12.85 6.00
C ILE A 39 2.82 14.11 6.34
N ALA A 40 2.35 15.30 5.92
CA ALA A 40 3.03 16.56 6.15
C ALA A 40 3.02 16.95 7.64
N THR A 41 1.86 16.82 8.29
CA THR A 41 1.71 17.13 9.72
C THR A 41 2.51 16.18 10.60
N VAL A 42 2.49 14.87 10.29
CA VAL A 42 3.28 13.86 11.01
C VAL A 42 4.77 14.13 10.85
N ALA A 43 5.24 14.45 9.62
CA ALA A 43 6.64 14.75 9.37
C ALA A 43 7.13 15.92 10.24
N LYS A 44 6.38 17.02 10.29
CA LYS A 44 6.68 18.18 11.11
C LYS A 44 6.69 17.85 12.60
N ASP A 45 5.70 17.11 13.07
CA ASP A 45 5.46 16.82 14.48
C ASP A 45 6.49 15.84 15.10
N VAL A 46 7.04 14.90 14.29
CA VAL A 46 8.09 13.98 14.71
C VAL A 46 9.50 14.45 14.32
N GLY A 47 9.64 15.66 13.78
CA GLY A 47 10.93 16.26 13.44
C GLY A 47 11.65 15.56 12.29
N THR A 48 10.92 15.19 11.22
CA THR A 48 11.47 14.50 10.05
C THR A 48 10.99 15.15 8.75
N THR A 49 11.46 14.62 7.62
CA THR A 49 11.06 15.02 6.28
C THR A 49 9.91 14.16 5.74
N VAL A 50 9.26 14.62 4.68
CA VAL A 50 8.29 13.81 3.92
C VAL A 50 8.91 12.48 3.46
N THR A 51 10.19 12.49 3.04
CA THR A 51 10.94 11.28 2.69
C THR A 51 11.11 10.34 3.88
N GLY A 52 11.23 10.87 5.10
CA GLY A 52 11.26 10.06 6.33
C GLY A 52 9.94 9.31 6.55
N ILE A 53 8.80 10.00 6.41
CA ILE A 53 7.48 9.35 6.52
C ILE A 53 7.23 8.39 5.33
N GLN A 54 7.64 8.75 4.11
CA GLN A 54 7.61 7.83 2.97
C GLN A 54 8.38 6.53 3.26
N THR A 55 9.55 6.65 3.91
CA THR A 55 10.32 5.48 4.36
C THR A 55 9.53 4.63 5.35
N ALA A 56 8.84 5.25 6.30
CA ALA A 56 7.99 4.54 7.26
C ALA A 56 6.82 3.81 6.58
N ILE A 57 6.12 4.47 5.62
CA ILE A 57 5.05 3.87 4.80
C ILE A 57 5.57 2.67 4.01
N THR A 58 6.69 2.84 3.31
CA THR A 58 7.31 1.78 2.53
C THR A 58 7.73 0.60 3.41
N PHE A 59 8.29 0.90 4.59
CA PHE A 59 8.76 -0.14 5.51
C PHE A 59 7.58 -0.90 6.16
N TYR A 60 6.48 -0.23 6.49
CA TYR A 60 5.25 -0.88 6.96
C TYR A 60 4.73 -1.91 5.96
N THR A 61 4.53 -1.50 4.71
CA THR A 61 4.03 -2.39 3.66
C THR A 61 5.03 -3.49 3.30
N LEU A 62 6.34 -3.22 3.42
CA LEU A 62 7.38 -4.22 3.24
C LEU A 62 7.36 -5.28 4.34
N VAL A 63 7.25 -4.89 5.62
CA VAL A 63 7.13 -5.84 6.75
C VAL A 63 5.91 -6.73 6.56
N MET A 64 4.78 -6.16 6.17
CA MET A 64 3.58 -6.93 5.81
C MET A 64 3.86 -7.90 4.66
N ALA A 65 4.40 -7.43 3.54
CA ALA A 65 4.66 -8.26 2.36
C ALA A 65 5.58 -9.45 2.68
N THR A 66 6.63 -9.23 3.47
CA THR A 66 7.63 -10.25 3.79
C THR A 66 7.12 -11.30 4.78
N LEU A 67 6.25 -10.91 5.70
CA LEU A 67 5.80 -11.78 6.80
C LEU A 67 4.41 -12.37 6.62
N MET A 68 3.64 -11.93 5.62
CA MET A 68 2.23 -12.32 5.48
C MET A 68 2.04 -13.83 5.18
N ILE A 69 2.90 -14.40 4.34
CA ILE A 69 2.90 -15.84 4.05
C ILE A 69 3.28 -16.62 5.32
N THR A 70 4.32 -16.17 5.99
CA THR A 70 4.79 -16.74 7.26
C THR A 70 3.71 -16.64 8.34
N GLY A 71 3.01 -15.52 8.43
CA GLY A 71 1.88 -15.32 9.35
C GLY A 71 0.74 -16.30 9.11
N GLY A 72 0.40 -16.56 7.84
CA GLY A 72 -0.55 -17.60 7.47
C GLY A 72 -0.10 -18.99 7.95
N LYS A 73 1.17 -19.33 7.79
CA LYS A 73 1.74 -20.60 8.25
C LYS A 73 1.77 -20.72 9.77
N ILE A 74 2.10 -19.64 10.48
CA ILE A 74 2.01 -19.58 11.95
C ILE A 74 0.57 -19.87 12.39
N GLY A 75 -0.44 -19.30 11.70
CA GLY A 75 -1.85 -19.58 11.98
C GLY A 75 -2.23 -21.05 11.83
N GLN A 76 -1.63 -21.80 10.89
CA GLN A 76 -1.81 -23.26 10.77
C GLN A 76 -1.19 -24.01 11.97
N ILE A 77 -0.02 -23.56 12.44
CA ILE A 77 0.74 -24.22 13.51
C ILE A 77 0.12 -24.03 14.90
N ILE A 78 -0.28 -22.78 15.24
CA ILE A 78 -0.76 -22.45 16.60
C ILE A 78 -2.28 -22.35 16.73
N GLY A 79 -3.00 -22.44 15.61
CA GLY A 79 -4.44 -22.19 15.52
C GLY A 79 -4.75 -20.77 15.04
N ARG A 80 -5.74 -20.65 14.16
CA ARG A 80 -6.03 -19.39 13.44
C ARG A 80 -6.57 -18.29 14.34
N LYS A 81 -7.43 -18.64 15.31
CA LYS A 81 -7.94 -17.71 16.32
C LYS A 81 -6.82 -17.17 17.23
N ARG A 82 -5.89 -18.05 17.64
CA ARG A 82 -4.76 -17.64 18.47
C ARG A 82 -3.82 -16.71 17.70
N ALA A 83 -3.50 -17.03 16.44
CA ALA A 83 -2.68 -16.18 15.58
C ALA A 83 -3.32 -14.80 15.39
N PHE A 84 -4.63 -14.76 15.13
CA PHE A 84 -5.40 -13.51 15.03
C PHE A 84 -5.32 -12.68 16.33
N ALA A 85 -5.56 -13.31 17.49
CA ALA A 85 -5.51 -12.63 18.78
C ALA A 85 -4.10 -12.10 19.12
N ILE A 86 -3.04 -12.90 18.87
CA ILE A 86 -1.64 -12.47 19.05
C ILE A 86 -1.32 -11.30 18.11
N GLY A 87 -1.74 -11.40 16.84
CA GLY A 87 -1.59 -10.33 15.87
C GLY A 87 -2.25 -9.03 16.35
N CYS A 88 -3.48 -9.10 16.86
CA CYS A 88 -4.19 -7.95 17.43
C CYS A 88 -3.45 -7.34 18.64
N VAL A 89 -2.88 -8.16 19.53
CA VAL A 89 -2.10 -7.65 20.67
C VAL A 89 -0.85 -6.92 20.18
N ILE A 90 -0.09 -7.51 19.26
CA ILE A 90 1.12 -6.90 18.70
C ILE A 90 0.76 -5.59 17.99
N TYR A 91 -0.30 -5.60 17.18
CA TYR A 91 -0.81 -4.43 16.48
C TYR A 91 -1.20 -3.31 17.45
N GLY A 92 -1.98 -3.61 18.49
CA GLY A 92 -2.39 -2.63 19.49
C GLY A 92 -1.21 -2.05 20.29
N CYS A 93 -0.17 -2.86 20.57
CA CYS A 93 1.09 -2.36 21.14
C CYS A 93 1.81 -1.42 20.15
N GLY A 94 1.79 -1.75 18.86
CA GLY A 94 2.31 -0.90 17.79
C GLY A 94 1.59 0.43 17.73
N SER A 95 0.25 0.43 17.64
CA SER A 95 -0.57 1.66 17.60
C SER A 95 -0.36 2.52 18.85
N LEU A 96 -0.23 1.91 20.04
CA LEU A 96 0.10 2.65 21.25
C LEU A 96 1.50 3.29 21.18
N THR A 97 2.48 2.56 20.68
CA THR A 97 3.85 3.08 20.49
C THR A 97 3.86 4.21 19.48
N THR A 98 3.11 4.08 18.39
CA THR A 98 2.95 5.09 17.35
C THR A 98 2.27 6.36 17.90
N ALA A 99 1.19 6.20 18.68
CA ALA A 99 0.51 7.32 19.34
C ALA A 99 1.45 8.12 20.27
N LEU A 100 2.41 7.46 20.90
CA LEU A 100 3.37 8.06 21.82
C LEU A 100 4.70 8.46 21.16
N ALA A 101 4.85 8.30 19.84
CA ALA A 101 6.11 8.49 19.16
C ALA A 101 6.61 9.95 19.20
N PRO A 102 7.78 10.23 19.80
CA PRO A 102 8.39 11.56 19.84
C PRO A 102 9.26 11.85 18.61
N ASN A 103 9.61 10.83 17.82
CA ASN A 103 10.50 10.93 16.67
C ASN A 103 10.25 9.80 15.65
N LEU A 104 10.86 9.90 14.47
CA LEU A 104 10.71 8.94 13.39
C LEU A 104 11.10 7.51 13.80
N ALA A 105 12.15 7.31 14.59
CA ALA A 105 12.60 5.97 14.96
C ALA A 105 11.56 5.21 15.78
N VAL A 106 10.94 5.87 16.77
CA VAL A 106 9.86 5.29 17.58
C VAL A 106 8.59 5.10 16.76
N LEU A 107 8.26 6.04 15.86
CA LEU A 107 7.16 5.89 14.91
C LEU A 107 7.36 4.66 14.03
N MET A 108 8.54 4.48 13.45
CA MET A 108 8.86 3.29 12.63
C MET A 108 8.79 2.00 13.44
N LEU A 109 9.27 2.00 14.68
CA LEU A 109 9.15 0.83 15.54
C LEU A 109 7.69 0.47 15.82
N GLY A 110 6.86 1.44 16.19
CA GLY A 110 5.44 1.24 16.47
C GLY A 110 4.67 0.86 15.22
N TRP A 111 4.64 1.76 14.27
CA TRP A 111 3.83 1.63 13.08
C TRP A 111 4.39 0.64 12.07
N SER A 112 5.63 0.85 11.60
CA SER A 112 6.15 0.03 10.50
C SER A 112 6.49 -1.39 10.94
N VAL A 113 7.06 -1.57 12.13
CA VAL A 113 7.51 -2.89 12.59
C VAL A 113 6.40 -3.63 13.34
N LEU A 114 5.93 -3.09 14.48
CA LEU A 114 4.98 -3.81 15.34
C LEU A 114 3.61 -3.96 14.67
N GLU A 115 3.04 -2.89 14.13
CA GLU A 115 1.76 -3.00 13.43
C GLU A 115 1.90 -3.83 12.15
N GLY A 116 3.00 -3.71 11.40
CA GLY A 116 3.28 -4.55 10.23
C GLY A 116 3.34 -6.04 10.57
N ILE A 117 4.00 -6.44 11.67
CA ILE A 117 4.01 -7.83 12.16
C ILE A 117 2.61 -8.26 12.60
N GLY A 118 1.90 -7.41 13.34
CA GLY A 118 0.52 -7.66 13.76
C GLY A 118 -0.40 -7.90 12.58
N ALA A 119 -0.36 -7.03 11.59
CA ALA A 119 -1.14 -7.13 10.35
C ALA A 119 -0.82 -8.39 9.55
N ALA A 120 0.46 -8.79 9.50
CA ALA A 120 0.89 -10.02 8.83
C ALA A 120 0.32 -11.30 9.47
N LEU A 121 -0.04 -11.27 10.75
CA LEU A 121 -0.76 -12.35 11.43
C LEU A 121 -2.29 -12.23 11.27
N ILE A 122 -2.82 -11.01 11.33
CA ILE A 122 -4.26 -10.73 11.30
C ILE A 122 -4.86 -11.04 9.92
N MET A 123 -4.27 -10.52 8.84
CA MET A 123 -4.85 -10.59 7.50
C MET A 123 -5.06 -12.02 6.98
N PRO A 124 -4.07 -12.93 7.04
CA PRO A 124 -4.28 -14.32 6.64
C PRO A 124 -5.27 -15.05 7.56
N ALA A 125 -5.25 -14.70 8.85
CA ALA A 125 -6.18 -15.29 9.81
C ALA A 125 -7.64 -14.89 9.55
N ILE A 126 -7.93 -13.66 9.10
CA ILE A 126 -9.27 -13.22 8.70
C ILE A 126 -9.82 -14.15 7.62
N VAL A 127 -9.06 -14.37 6.54
CA VAL A 127 -9.49 -15.24 5.42
C VAL A 127 -9.79 -16.65 5.92
N ALA A 128 -8.90 -17.21 6.72
CA ALA A 128 -9.04 -18.57 7.26
C ALA A 128 -10.18 -18.71 8.27
N LEU A 129 -10.43 -17.69 9.12
CA LEU A 129 -11.52 -17.70 10.09
C LEU A 129 -12.89 -17.54 9.41
N VAL A 130 -13.00 -16.82 8.30
CA VAL A 130 -14.21 -16.85 7.46
C VAL A 130 -14.45 -18.27 6.95
N ALA A 131 -13.42 -18.92 6.39
CA ALA A 131 -13.56 -20.28 5.85
C ALA A 131 -14.00 -21.31 6.91
N SER A 132 -13.56 -21.15 8.18
CA SER A 132 -13.86 -22.10 9.27
C SER A 132 -15.17 -21.82 9.99
N ASN A 133 -15.63 -20.57 10.03
CA ASN A 133 -16.86 -20.20 10.77
C ASN A 133 -18.10 -20.12 9.88
N PHE A 134 -17.96 -20.16 8.55
CA PHE A 134 -19.08 -20.08 7.60
C PHE A 134 -19.12 -21.29 6.68
N GLY A 135 -20.34 -21.82 6.46
CA GLY A 135 -20.57 -22.88 5.49
C GLY A 135 -20.24 -22.45 4.05
N ARG A 136 -19.94 -23.41 3.15
CA ARG A 136 -19.56 -23.13 1.76
C ARG A 136 -20.49 -22.15 1.04
N ALA A 137 -21.81 -22.26 1.28
CA ALA A 137 -22.82 -21.40 0.68
C ALA A 137 -22.74 -19.93 1.16
N ASP A 138 -22.34 -19.71 2.43
CA ASP A 138 -22.32 -18.39 3.07
C ASP A 138 -20.95 -17.67 2.94
N ARG A 139 -19.88 -18.40 2.64
CA ARG A 139 -18.52 -17.86 2.53
C ARG A 139 -18.42 -16.68 1.55
N PRO A 140 -19.01 -16.73 0.33
CA PRO A 140 -18.93 -15.60 -0.60
C PRO A 140 -19.51 -14.31 -0.02
N ARG A 141 -20.62 -14.44 0.72
CA ARG A 141 -21.24 -13.29 1.40
C ARG A 141 -20.35 -12.77 2.55
N ALA A 142 -19.75 -13.66 3.34
CA ALA A 142 -18.88 -13.29 4.45
C ALA A 142 -17.61 -12.57 3.94
N TYR A 143 -16.93 -13.11 2.91
CA TYR A 143 -15.80 -12.46 2.27
C TYR A 143 -16.18 -11.10 1.66
N GLY A 144 -17.33 -11.02 0.99
CA GLY A 144 -17.84 -9.78 0.43
C GLY A 144 -18.05 -8.69 1.49
N LEU A 145 -18.59 -9.03 2.67
CA LEU A 145 -18.79 -8.09 3.77
C LEU A 145 -17.47 -7.64 4.40
N VAL A 146 -16.51 -8.55 4.58
CA VAL A 146 -15.16 -8.22 5.06
C VAL A 146 -14.46 -7.29 4.06
N ALA A 147 -14.50 -7.60 2.76
CA ALA A 147 -13.92 -6.75 1.72
C ALA A 147 -14.60 -5.36 1.67
N SER A 148 -15.93 -5.31 1.88
CA SER A 148 -16.68 -4.05 1.93
C SER A 148 -16.24 -3.18 3.11
N ALA A 149 -15.90 -3.78 4.26
CA ALA A 149 -15.36 -3.03 5.40
C ALA A 149 -14.01 -2.37 5.06
N GLY A 150 -13.13 -3.07 4.33
CA GLY A 150 -11.90 -2.47 3.79
C GLY A 150 -12.18 -1.33 2.81
N ALA A 151 -13.12 -1.50 1.88
CA ALA A 151 -13.50 -0.44 0.94
C ALA A 151 -14.07 0.80 1.66
N ILE A 152 -14.88 0.60 2.69
CA ILE A 152 -15.39 1.69 3.53
C ILE A 152 -14.24 2.39 4.26
N ALA A 153 -13.24 1.64 4.75
CA ALA A 153 -12.07 2.22 5.42
C ALA A 153 -11.23 3.09 4.48
N VAL A 154 -11.03 2.66 3.23
CA VAL A 154 -10.37 3.49 2.19
C VAL A 154 -11.15 4.79 1.96
N ALA A 155 -12.49 4.70 1.92
CA ALA A 155 -13.35 5.86 1.71
C ALA A 155 -13.38 6.81 2.92
N ALA A 156 -13.45 6.26 4.14
CA ALA A 156 -13.57 7.03 5.37
C ALA A 156 -12.20 7.54 5.90
N GLY A 157 -11.11 6.85 5.54
CA GLY A 157 -9.76 7.12 6.04
C GLY A 157 -9.31 8.57 5.88
N PRO A 158 -9.38 9.15 4.69
CA PRO A 158 -9.00 10.54 4.47
C PRO A 158 -9.81 11.53 5.32
N LEU A 159 -11.09 11.26 5.55
CA LEU A 159 -11.94 12.10 6.39
C LEU A 159 -11.59 11.95 7.88
N ILE A 160 -11.49 10.72 8.35
CA ILE A 160 -11.17 10.43 9.76
C ILE A 160 -9.76 10.96 10.06
N GLY A 161 -8.78 10.63 9.22
CA GLY A 161 -7.42 11.10 9.36
C GLY A 161 -7.32 12.61 9.31
N GLY A 162 -7.97 13.23 8.32
CA GLY A 162 -8.02 14.67 8.17
C GLY A 162 -8.66 15.37 9.35
N LEU A 163 -9.81 14.88 9.83
CA LEU A 163 -10.54 15.43 10.96
C LEU A 163 -9.68 15.43 12.25
N PHE A 164 -9.15 14.27 12.61
CA PHE A 164 -8.34 14.16 13.83
C PHE A 164 -7.04 14.96 13.73
N THR A 165 -6.36 14.91 12.57
CA THR A 165 -5.11 15.62 12.36
C THR A 165 -5.28 17.13 12.40
N THR A 166 -6.38 17.65 11.84
CA THR A 166 -6.62 19.12 11.79
C THR A 166 -7.11 19.68 13.11
N TYR A 167 -8.08 19.03 13.78
CA TYR A 167 -8.74 19.61 14.95
C TYR A 167 -8.18 19.16 16.30
N TRP A 168 -7.41 18.06 16.31
CA TRP A 168 -6.82 17.52 17.55
C TRP A 168 -5.37 17.10 17.33
N SER A 169 -5.13 15.83 17.03
CA SER A 169 -3.82 15.27 16.71
C SER A 169 -4.00 13.93 15.98
N TRP A 170 -3.14 13.68 14.98
CA TRP A 170 -3.06 12.41 14.30
C TRP A 170 -2.87 11.22 15.27
N ARG A 171 -2.23 11.47 16.43
CA ARG A 171 -1.99 10.47 17.49
C ARG A 171 -3.28 9.86 18.03
N TYR A 172 -4.37 10.62 18.05
CA TYR A 172 -5.66 10.13 18.55
C TYR A 172 -6.28 9.05 17.65
N VAL A 173 -5.93 9.01 16.38
CA VAL A 173 -6.37 7.91 15.50
C VAL A 173 -5.77 6.60 16.01
N PHE A 174 -4.48 6.56 16.30
CA PHE A 174 -3.79 5.39 16.85
C PHE A 174 -4.28 5.01 18.25
N VAL A 175 -4.63 5.98 19.09
CA VAL A 175 -5.32 5.70 20.37
C VAL A 175 -6.69 5.04 20.10
N GLY A 176 -7.45 5.54 19.13
CA GLY A 176 -8.72 4.95 18.70
C GLY A 176 -8.55 3.51 18.21
N GLU A 177 -7.49 3.22 17.47
CA GLU A 177 -7.15 1.86 17.02
C GLU A 177 -6.91 0.91 18.19
N VAL A 178 -6.19 1.36 19.23
CA VAL A 178 -6.02 0.55 20.46
C VAL A 178 -7.37 0.18 21.07
N LEU A 179 -8.31 1.13 21.13
CA LEU A 179 -9.67 0.87 21.67
C LEU A 179 -10.42 -0.13 20.80
N VAL A 180 -10.33 0.00 19.47
CA VAL A 180 -10.95 -0.96 18.52
C VAL A 180 -10.32 -2.35 18.68
N VAL A 181 -9.00 -2.44 18.81
CA VAL A 181 -8.26 -3.70 19.05
C VAL A 181 -8.74 -4.38 20.34
N LEU A 182 -8.91 -3.62 21.43
CA LEU A 182 -9.44 -4.17 22.68
C LEU A 182 -10.87 -4.72 22.50
N GLY A 183 -11.70 -4.02 21.73
CA GLY A 183 -13.03 -4.49 21.34
C GLY A 183 -12.98 -5.79 20.52
N ILE A 184 -12.11 -5.85 19.50
CA ILE A 184 -11.88 -7.05 18.68
C ILE A 184 -11.43 -8.22 19.55
N LEU A 185 -10.48 -8.03 20.46
CA LEU A 185 -9.98 -9.06 21.37
C LEU A 185 -11.08 -9.60 22.31
N ALA A 186 -11.92 -8.71 22.82
CA ALA A 186 -13.07 -9.11 23.64
C ALA A 186 -14.06 -10.00 22.86
N LEU A 187 -14.35 -9.61 21.60
CA LEU A 187 -15.26 -10.35 20.72
C LEU A 187 -14.66 -11.67 20.22
N THR A 188 -13.34 -11.71 20.01
CA THR A 188 -12.62 -12.94 19.57
C THR A 188 -12.82 -14.11 20.51
N ARG A 189 -13.08 -13.86 21.81
CA ARG A 189 -13.39 -14.92 22.78
C ARG A 189 -14.63 -15.73 22.40
N ARG A 190 -15.56 -15.15 21.65
CA ARG A 190 -16.81 -15.78 21.19
C ARG A 190 -16.69 -16.52 19.85
N MET A 191 -15.52 -16.46 19.20
CA MET A 191 -15.27 -17.13 17.93
C MET A 191 -14.89 -18.60 18.16
N ALA A 192 -15.35 -19.49 17.26
CA ALA A 192 -14.86 -20.86 17.22
C ALA A 192 -13.39 -20.89 16.79
N ASP A 193 -12.58 -21.72 17.44
CA ASP A 193 -11.20 -21.95 17.06
C ASP A 193 -11.13 -23.00 15.95
N THR A 194 -10.19 -22.83 15.02
CA THR A 194 -9.80 -23.88 14.09
C THR A 194 -8.57 -24.56 14.69
N PRO A 195 -8.62 -25.87 14.96
CA PRO A 195 -7.49 -26.57 15.54
C PRO A 195 -6.21 -26.39 14.73
N ALA A 196 -5.07 -26.42 15.41
CA ALA A 196 -3.76 -26.47 14.79
C ALA A 196 -3.66 -27.70 13.87
N GLU A 197 -3.03 -27.56 12.73
CA GLU A 197 -2.82 -28.66 11.78
C GLU A 197 -1.63 -29.51 12.24
N PRO A 198 -1.83 -30.83 12.53
CA PRO A 198 -0.75 -31.68 13.03
C PRO A 198 0.38 -31.84 11.98
N GLY A 199 1.62 -31.71 12.40
CA GLY A 199 2.78 -31.98 11.54
C GLY A 199 3.25 -30.80 10.70
N VAL A 200 2.54 -29.68 10.67
CA VAL A 200 2.99 -28.47 9.97
C VAL A 200 4.11 -27.80 10.77
N ARG A 201 5.24 -27.54 10.13
CA ARG A 201 6.40 -26.84 10.70
C ARG A 201 6.69 -25.58 9.91
N LEU A 202 7.18 -24.56 10.63
CA LEU A 202 7.62 -23.33 9.98
C LEU A 202 8.90 -23.57 9.19
N ASP A 203 8.92 -23.17 7.95
CA ASP A 203 10.14 -23.08 7.15
C ASP A 203 10.88 -21.78 7.46
N VAL A 204 11.78 -21.83 8.45
CA VAL A 204 12.57 -20.68 8.87
C VAL A 204 13.50 -20.20 7.75
N ILE A 205 14.10 -21.14 6.98
CA ILE A 205 15.01 -20.80 5.88
C ILE A 205 14.25 -20.12 4.74
N GLY A 206 13.11 -20.67 4.32
CA GLY A 206 12.25 -20.06 3.32
C GLY A 206 11.74 -18.67 3.77
N THR A 207 11.35 -18.55 5.05
CA THR A 207 10.97 -17.25 5.64
C THR A 207 12.08 -16.22 5.53
N LEU A 208 13.30 -16.58 5.91
CA LEU A 208 14.46 -15.67 5.84
C LEU A 208 14.84 -15.32 4.41
N LEU A 209 14.81 -16.28 3.49
CA LEU A 209 15.10 -16.04 2.08
C LEU A 209 14.07 -15.12 1.43
N SER A 210 12.77 -15.35 1.68
CA SER A 210 11.72 -14.50 1.14
C SER A 210 11.80 -13.08 1.71
N ALA A 211 11.94 -12.95 3.02
CA ALA A 211 12.03 -11.66 3.70
C ALA A 211 13.27 -10.86 3.26
N LEU A 212 14.44 -11.50 3.23
CA LEU A 212 15.69 -10.86 2.81
C LEU A 212 15.65 -10.47 1.33
N GLY A 213 15.18 -11.36 0.46
CA GLY A 213 15.09 -11.10 -0.97
C GLY A 213 14.17 -9.92 -1.30
N LEU A 214 12.95 -9.92 -0.75
CA LEU A 214 12.00 -8.81 -0.90
C LEU A 214 12.54 -7.53 -0.26
N GLY A 215 13.12 -7.63 0.94
CA GLY A 215 13.69 -6.51 1.66
C GLY A 215 14.77 -5.78 0.88
N LEU A 216 15.71 -6.52 0.29
CA LEU A 216 16.81 -5.93 -0.50
C LEU A 216 16.29 -5.24 -1.76
N VAL A 217 15.33 -5.83 -2.48
CA VAL A 217 14.73 -5.21 -3.67
C VAL A 217 14.05 -3.89 -3.31
N VAL A 218 13.18 -3.89 -2.31
CA VAL A 218 12.42 -2.69 -1.94
C VAL A 218 13.32 -1.63 -1.32
N PHE A 219 14.28 -2.01 -0.47
CA PHE A 219 15.25 -1.08 0.09
C PHE A 219 16.11 -0.43 -0.99
N GLY A 220 16.54 -1.21 -2.00
CA GLY A 220 17.23 -0.68 -3.16
C GLY A 220 16.40 0.39 -3.89
N ILE A 221 15.12 0.10 -4.18
CA ILE A 221 14.23 1.05 -4.85
C ILE A 221 14.02 2.31 -3.99
N LEU A 222 13.82 2.16 -2.68
CA LEU A 222 13.66 3.29 -1.75
C LEU A 222 14.89 4.22 -1.75
N ARG A 223 16.10 3.66 -1.87
CA ARG A 223 17.36 4.42 -1.91
C ARG A 223 17.69 5.00 -3.28
N ALA A 224 16.97 4.60 -4.35
CA ALA A 224 17.25 5.05 -5.71
C ALA A 224 17.16 6.58 -5.86
N GLY A 225 16.27 7.24 -5.11
CA GLY A 225 16.15 8.71 -5.09
C GLY A 225 17.40 9.42 -4.57
N SER A 226 18.09 8.86 -3.57
CA SER A 226 19.29 9.45 -2.95
C SER A 226 20.60 8.92 -3.53
N TRP A 227 20.68 7.64 -3.91
CA TRP A 227 21.91 7.00 -4.38
C TRP A 227 22.03 6.92 -5.91
N GLY A 228 20.92 7.15 -6.64
CA GLY A 228 20.82 6.90 -8.09
C GLY A 228 20.49 5.43 -8.38
N PHE A 229 19.84 5.14 -9.51
CA PHE A 229 19.44 3.76 -9.86
C PHE A 229 20.62 2.89 -10.31
N VAL A 230 21.41 3.39 -11.27
CA VAL A 230 22.54 2.67 -11.86
C VAL A 230 23.84 3.45 -11.66
N GLN A 231 23.83 4.73 -12.01
CA GLN A 231 24.94 5.63 -11.77
C GLN A 231 24.81 6.25 -10.38
N PRO A 232 25.87 6.23 -9.56
CA PRO A 232 25.85 6.86 -8.26
C PRO A 232 25.69 8.38 -8.42
N LYS A 233 24.92 9.00 -7.52
CA LYS A 233 24.87 10.46 -7.41
C LYS A 233 26.13 10.98 -6.72
N PRO A 234 26.45 12.29 -6.86
CA PRO A 234 27.51 12.91 -6.08
C PRO A 234 27.38 12.59 -4.59
N ASP A 235 28.47 12.26 -3.93
CA ASP A 235 28.54 11.89 -2.50
C ASP A 235 27.74 10.61 -2.09
N ALA A 236 27.13 9.92 -3.06
CA ALA A 236 26.51 8.63 -2.79
C ALA A 236 27.57 7.49 -2.74
N PRO A 237 27.34 6.46 -1.92
CA PRO A 237 28.22 5.29 -1.94
C PRO A 237 28.21 4.64 -3.32
N GLU A 238 29.37 4.12 -3.73
CA GLU A 238 29.51 3.36 -4.96
C GLU A 238 30.13 1.99 -4.74
N ILE A 239 29.75 1.03 -5.55
CA ILE A 239 30.30 -0.33 -5.56
C ILE A 239 30.64 -0.68 -7.00
N LEU A 240 31.93 -0.85 -7.31
CA LEU A 240 32.45 -1.14 -8.66
C LEU A 240 32.03 -0.09 -9.71
N GLY A 241 32.00 1.19 -9.33
CA GLY A 241 31.60 2.29 -10.24
C GLY A 241 30.09 2.40 -10.49
N LEU A 242 29.26 1.61 -9.79
CA LEU A 242 27.80 1.61 -9.89
C LEU A 242 27.16 1.93 -8.54
N SER A 243 25.93 2.42 -8.60
CA SER A 243 25.11 2.62 -7.40
C SER A 243 24.88 1.30 -6.66
N PRO A 244 24.90 1.30 -5.30
CA PRO A 244 24.51 0.13 -4.51
C PRO A 244 23.10 -0.37 -4.81
N VAL A 245 22.22 0.48 -5.32
CA VAL A 245 20.82 0.14 -5.66
C VAL A 245 20.74 -1.03 -6.62
N ILE A 246 21.53 -1.01 -7.71
CA ILE A 246 21.49 -2.10 -8.70
C ILE A 246 21.95 -3.42 -8.07
N TRP A 247 22.97 -3.38 -7.20
CA TRP A 247 23.46 -4.57 -6.51
C TRP A 247 22.46 -5.12 -5.50
N LEU A 248 21.76 -4.24 -4.77
CA LEU A 248 20.68 -4.63 -3.85
C LEU A 248 19.53 -5.32 -4.59
N ILE A 249 19.11 -4.76 -5.73
CA ILE A 249 18.04 -5.36 -6.56
C ILE A 249 18.48 -6.69 -7.14
N LEU A 250 19.69 -6.80 -7.67
CA LEU A 250 20.22 -8.04 -8.22
C LEU A 250 20.41 -9.12 -7.15
N ALA A 251 20.97 -8.75 -5.99
CA ALA A 251 21.14 -9.66 -4.86
C ALA A 251 19.77 -10.13 -4.32
N GLY A 252 18.83 -9.21 -4.15
CA GLY A 252 17.47 -9.55 -3.73
C GLY A 252 16.78 -10.48 -4.72
N GLY A 253 16.90 -10.21 -6.03
CA GLY A 253 16.38 -11.09 -7.08
C GLY A 253 17.01 -12.47 -7.07
N ALA A 254 18.33 -12.56 -6.90
CA ALA A 254 19.05 -13.84 -6.79
C ALA A 254 18.58 -14.64 -5.55
N ILE A 255 18.37 -13.97 -4.41
CA ILE A 255 17.85 -14.61 -3.20
C ILE A 255 16.41 -15.10 -3.40
N LEU A 256 15.55 -14.36 -4.12
CA LEU A 256 14.19 -14.83 -4.45
C LEU A 256 14.20 -16.04 -5.39
N VAL A 257 15.14 -16.12 -6.32
CA VAL A 257 15.35 -17.34 -7.14
C VAL A 257 15.82 -18.50 -6.27
N ALA A 258 16.73 -18.25 -5.32
CA ALA A 258 17.17 -19.26 -4.35
C ALA A 258 16.00 -19.71 -3.46
N PHE A 259 15.13 -18.79 -3.02
CA PHE A 259 13.90 -19.08 -2.29
C PHE A 259 13.00 -20.06 -3.08
N MET A 260 12.67 -19.73 -4.33
CA MET A 260 11.85 -20.61 -5.17
C MET A 260 12.48 -22.00 -5.37
N SER A 261 13.81 -22.05 -5.51
CA SER A 261 14.55 -23.31 -5.62
C SER A 261 14.53 -24.11 -4.31
N TRP A 262 14.57 -23.42 -3.17
CA TRP A 262 14.46 -24.02 -1.85
C TRP A 262 13.08 -24.65 -1.63
N GLU A 263 12.01 -23.90 -1.91
CA GLU A 263 10.63 -24.39 -1.80
C GLU A 263 10.39 -25.64 -2.67
N ASN A 264 10.85 -25.63 -3.93
CA ASN A 264 10.77 -26.79 -4.82
C ASN A 264 11.48 -28.02 -4.24
N ARG A 265 12.67 -27.85 -3.60
CA ARG A 265 13.41 -28.94 -2.96
C ARG A 265 12.68 -29.51 -1.75
N ARG A 266 12.03 -28.66 -0.97
CA ARG A 266 11.23 -29.09 0.20
C ARG A 266 10.03 -29.91 -0.23
N ILE A 267 9.30 -29.44 -1.24
CA ILE A 267 8.15 -30.18 -1.80
C ILE A 267 8.61 -31.55 -2.33
N ALA A 268 9.74 -31.60 -3.05
CA ALA A 268 10.29 -32.85 -3.55
C ALA A 268 10.68 -33.84 -2.44
N ARG A 269 10.93 -33.36 -1.21
CA ARG A 269 11.22 -34.18 -0.02
C ARG A 269 9.97 -34.54 0.78
N GLY A 270 8.77 -34.08 0.36
CA GLY A 270 7.52 -34.23 1.11
C GLY A 270 7.45 -33.38 2.37
N GLU A 271 8.27 -32.32 2.45
CA GLU A 271 8.25 -31.37 3.58
C GLU A 271 7.27 -30.24 3.31
N ALA A 272 6.74 -29.63 4.39
CA ALA A 272 5.88 -28.47 4.27
C ALA A 272 6.66 -27.26 3.72
N ALA A 273 6.20 -26.68 2.63
CA ALA A 273 6.72 -25.46 2.01
C ALA A 273 5.91 -24.24 2.45
N LEU A 274 6.45 -23.04 2.29
CA LEU A 274 5.71 -21.78 2.51
C LEU A 274 4.76 -21.51 1.33
N ILE A 275 5.25 -21.75 0.13
CA ILE A 275 4.50 -21.60 -1.14
C ILE A 275 4.84 -22.82 -2.02
N ASP A 276 3.82 -23.32 -2.75
CA ASP A 276 4.07 -24.24 -3.86
C ASP A 276 4.38 -23.43 -5.14
N PRO A 277 5.64 -23.41 -5.64
CA PRO A 277 5.98 -22.71 -6.87
C PRO A 277 5.22 -23.24 -8.11
N ALA A 278 4.70 -24.48 -8.07
CA ALA A 278 3.92 -25.05 -9.16
C ALA A 278 2.60 -24.29 -9.38
N MET A 279 2.02 -23.68 -8.34
CA MET A 279 0.84 -22.81 -8.47
C MET A 279 1.06 -21.65 -9.44
N LEU A 280 2.27 -21.09 -9.47
CA LEU A 280 2.62 -19.98 -10.38
C LEU A 280 2.69 -20.40 -11.86
N ARG A 281 2.59 -21.69 -12.17
CA ARG A 281 2.40 -22.18 -13.55
C ARG A 281 0.98 -21.95 -14.05
N ASN A 282 0.00 -21.80 -13.16
CA ASN A 282 -1.36 -21.45 -13.54
C ASN A 282 -1.37 -20.01 -14.11
N ALA A 283 -1.71 -19.90 -15.40
CA ALA A 283 -1.68 -18.64 -16.14
C ALA A 283 -2.72 -17.63 -15.61
N ILE A 284 -3.88 -18.10 -15.14
CA ILE A 284 -4.96 -17.26 -14.59
C ILE A 284 -4.50 -16.68 -13.26
N LEU A 285 -3.98 -17.53 -12.35
CA LEU A 285 -3.45 -17.08 -11.06
C LEU A 285 -2.33 -16.04 -11.26
N ARG A 286 -1.35 -16.35 -12.09
CA ARG A 286 -0.23 -15.45 -12.38
C ARG A 286 -0.70 -14.12 -12.94
N SER A 287 -1.66 -14.13 -13.87
CA SER A 287 -2.24 -12.92 -14.44
C SER A 287 -3.00 -12.08 -13.40
N GLY A 288 -3.77 -12.73 -12.53
CA GLY A 288 -4.48 -12.08 -11.44
C GLY A 288 -3.51 -11.43 -10.42
N LEU A 289 -2.50 -12.18 -9.98
CA LEU A 289 -1.47 -11.68 -9.05
C LEU A 289 -0.67 -10.52 -9.66
N THR A 290 -0.28 -10.62 -10.95
CA THR A 290 0.39 -9.53 -11.65
C THR A 290 -0.50 -8.28 -11.74
N SER A 291 -1.79 -8.45 -12.01
CA SER A 291 -2.74 -7.34 -12.04
C SER A 291 -2.91 -6.70 -10.66
N PHE A 292 -2.99 -7.49 -9.59
CA PHE A 292 -2.98 -6.98 -8.21
C PHE A 292 -1.71 -6.19 -7.89
N PHE A 293 -0.55 -6.73 -8.24
CA PHE A 293 0.73 -6.06 -8.04
C PHE A 293 0.73 -4.66 -8.64
N PHE A 294 0.40 -4.54 -9.93
CA PHE A 294 0.37 -3.25 -10.62
C PHE A 294 -0.74 -2.32 -10.10
N GLN A 295 -1.92 -2.86 -9.76
CA GLN A 295 -3.00 -2.06 -9.16
C GLN A 295 -2.51 -1.38 -7.89
N TYR A 296 -1.96 -2.15 -6.94
CA TYR A 296 -1.52 -1.61 -5.65
C TYR A 296 -0.26 -0.76 -5.77
N LEU A 297 0.61 -1.05 -6.73
CA LEU A 297 1.78 -0.23 -7.04
C LEU A 297 1.36 1.17 -7.49
N VAL A 298 0.47 1.25 -8.49
CA VAL A 298 -0.01 2.55 -9.01
C VAL A 298 -0.87 3.27 -7.96
N GLN A 299 -1.75 2.54 -7.28
CA GLN A 299 -2.61 3.09 -6.22
C GLN A 299 -1.81 3.70 -5.07
N ALA A 300 -0.80 3.00 -4.55
CA ALA A 300 0.01 3.48 -3.44
C ALA A 300 0.86 4.69 -3.84
N GLY A 301 1.44 4.68 -5.05
CA GLY A 301 2.14 5.85 -5.58
C GLY A 301 1.23 7.07 -5.74
N LEU A 302 -0.01 6.86 -6.22
CA LEU A 302 -1.01 7.93 -6.34
C LEU A 302 -1.44 8.46 -4.96
N PHE A 303 -1.66 7.56 -3.99
CA PHE A 303 -2.03 7.92 -2.62
C PHE A 303 -0.89 8.59 -1.84
N PHE A 304 0.34 8.48 -2.32
CA PHE A 304 1.47 9.26 -1.83
C PHE A 304 1.53 10.63 -2.52
N ALA A 305 1.53 10.67 -3.86
CA ALA A 305 1.78 11.88 -4.63
C ALA A 305 0.66 12.93 -4.51
N VAL A 306 -0.63 12.51 -4.54
CA VAL A 306 -1.76 13.45 -4.56
C VAL A 306 -1.97 14.16 -3.20
N PRO A 307 -1.98 13.47 -2.04
CA PRO A 307 -2.01 14.15 -0.75
C PRO A 307 -0.83 15.10 -0.55
N LEU A 308 0.35 14.73 -1.03
CA LEU A 308 1.55 15.56 -0.95
C LEU A 308 1.39 16.86 -1.76
N PHE A 309 0.85 16.79 -2.97
CA PHE A 309 0.50 17.97 -3.75
C PHE A 309 -0.48 18.87 -3.00
N LEU A 310 -1.58 18.30 -2.48
CA LEU A 310 -2.60 19.07 -1.79
C LEU A 310 -2.09 19.70 -0.50
N SER A 311 -1.32 18.96 0.31
CA SER A 311 -0.90 19.43 1.65
C SER A 311 0.37 20.28 1.62
N VAL A 312 1.33 20.01 0.74
CA VAL A 312 2.60 20.73 0.70
C VAL A 312 2.63 21.79 -0.40
N ALA A 313 2.26 21.44 -1.63
CA ALA A 313 2.29 22.42 -2.73
C ALA A 313 1.16 23.45 -2.63
N LEU A 314 -0.04 23.04 -2.20
CA LEU A 314 -1.19 23.95 -2.05
C LEU A 314 -1.45 24.39 -0.59
N GLY A 315 -0.68 23.90 0.39
CA GLY A 315 -0.83 24.25 1.79
C GLY A 315 -2.16 23.89 2.43
N LEU A 316 -2.91 22.89 1.88
CA LEU A 316 -4.20 22.52 2.43
C LEU A 316 -4.04 21.79 3.77
N SER A 317 -5.02 22.03 4.65
CA SER A 317 -5.14 21.24 5.88
C SER A 317 -5.38 19.75 5.58
N ALA A 318 -5.12 18.89 6.56
CA ALA A 318 -5.36 17.45 6.40
C ALA A 318 -6.84 17.14 6.12
N ILE A 319 -7.78 17.88 6.72
CA ILE A 319 -9.22 17.70 6.46
C ILE A 319 -9.59 18.13 5.03
N ASP A 320 -9.06 19.27 4.55
CA ASP A 320 -9.32 19.73 3.19
C ASP A 320 -8.72 18.76 2.16
N THR A 321 -7.51 18.25 2.42
CA THR A 321 -6.89 17.19 1.63
C THR A 321 -7.79 15.95 1.59
N GLY A 322 -8.32 15.50 2.74
CA GLY A 322 -9.26 14.39 2.82
C GLY A 322 -10.53 14.62 2.02
N LEU A 323 -11.11 15.82 2.11
CA LEU A 323 -12.30 16.20 1.34
C LEU A 323 -12.06 16.17 -0.18
N ARG A 324 -10.87 16.58 -0.64
CA ARG A 324 -10.49 16.52 -2.06
C ARG A 324 -10.25 15.10 -2.58
N LEU A 325 -9.99 14.14 -1.68
CA LEU A 325 -9.88 12.71 -2.03
C LEU A 325 -11.23 11.96 -2.01
N LEU A 326 -12.31 12.55 -1.47
CA LEU A 326 -13.64 11.92 -1.43
C LEU A 326 -14.15 11.43 -2.78
N PRO A 327 -14.00 12.18 -3.90
CA PRO A 327 -14.44 11.73 -5.21
C PRO A 327 -13.88 10.36 -5.59
N LEU A 328 -12.59 10.11 -5.32
CA LEU A 328 -11.95 8.80 -5.50
C LEU A 328 -12.62 7.73 -4.65
N SER A 329 -12.79 8.01 -3.36
CA SER A 329 -13.35 7.07 -2.39
C SER A 329 -14.79 6.66 -2.73
N ILE A 330 -15.61 7.63 -3.14
CA ILE A 330 -17.01 7.41 -3.55
C ILE A 330 -17.07 6.54 -4.80
N THR A 331 -16.33 6.89 -5.85
CA THR A 331 -16.36 6.12 -7.11
C THR A 331 -15.73 4.75 -6.97
N LEU A 332 -14.69 4.59 -6.13
CA LEU A 332 -14.11 3.29 -5.78
C LEU A 332 -15.17 2.39 -5.16
N LEU A 333 -15.87 2.87 -4.12
CA LEU A 333 -16.90 2.10 -3.43
C LEU A 333 -18.06 1.73 -4.36
N LEU A 334 -18.56 2.71 -5.12
CA LEU A 334 -19.64 2.50 -6.08
C LEU A 334 -19.26 1.49 -7.18
N ALA A 335 -18.04 1.55 -7.72
CA ALA A 335 -17.57 0.60 -8.72
C ALA A 335 -17.32 -0.79 -8.13
N ALA A 336 -16.66 -0.89 -6.98
CA ALA A 336 -16.36 -2.16 -6.34
C ALA A 336 -17.62 -2.95 -5.96
N ALA A 337 -18.63 -2.27 -5.41
CA ALA A 337 -19.88 -2.89 -5.02
C ALA A 337 -20.93 -2.95 -6.15
N GLY A 338 -20.92 -1.98 -7.05
CA GLY A 338 -21.92 -1.82 -8.11
C GLY A 338 -21.68 -2.73 -9.31
N ILE A 339 -20.43 -2.85 -9.79
CA ILE A 339 -20.13 -3.65 -10.98
C ILE A 339 -20.61 -5.10 -10.85
N PRO A 340 -20.34 -5.83 -9.77
CA PRO A 340 -20.84 -7.21 -9.62
C PRO A 340 -22.37 -7.32 -9.58
N LYS A 341 -23.06 -6.29 -9.09
CA LYS A 341 -24.54 -6.26 -9.03
C LYS A 341 -25.19 -5.93 -10.35
N VAL A 342 -24.65 -4.94 -11.06
CA VAL A 342 -25.25 -4.41 -12.30
C VAL A 342 -24.81 -5.25 -13.51
N LEU A 343 -23.59 -5.76 -13.49
CA LEU A 343 -22.98 -6.51 -14.58
C LEU A 343 -22.41 -7.87 -14.09
N PRO A 344 -23.25 -8.76 -13.52
CA PRO A 344 -22.78 -10.02 -12.91
C PRO A 344 -22.03 -10.94 -13.89
N ASN A 345 -22.37 -10.86 -15.18
CA ASN A 345 -21.77 -11.67 -16.24
C ASN A 345 -20.67 -10.93 -17.02
N ALA A 346 -20.22 -9.76 -16.54
CA ALA A 346 -19.17 -9.02 -17.22
C ALA A 346 -17.85 -9.83 -17.25
N SER A 347 -17.16 -9.74 -18.38
CA SER A 347 -15.85 -10.36 -18.55
C SER A 347 -14.83 -9.74 -17.57
N PRO A 348 -14.20 -10.54 -16.67
CA PRO A 348 -13.17 -10.01 -15.76
C PRO A 348 -12.06 -9.28 -16.51
N ARG A 349 -11.65 -9.80 -17.67
CA ARG A 349 -10.66 -9.16 -18.55
C ARG A 349 -11.09 -7.76 -18.97
N ARG A 350 -12.32 -7.60 -19.49
CA ARG A 350 -12.81 -6.30 -19.97
C ARG A 350 -12.95 -5.29 -18.83
N VAL A 351 -13.48 -5.73 -17.69
CA VAL A 351 -13.62 -4.86 -16.51
C VAL A 351 -12.25 -4.42 -16.00
N ALA A 352 -11.28 -5.33 -15.92
CA ALA A 352 -9.92 -4.98 -15.49
C ALA A 352 -9.21 -4.05 -16.49
N GLN A 353 -9.39 -4.28 -17.80
CA GLN A 353 -8.84 -3.40 -18.84
C GLN A 353 -9.43 -1.99 -18.76
N LEU A 354 -10.74 -1.85 -18.61
CA LEU A 354 -11.39 -0.56 -18.42
C LEU A 354 -10.99 0.09 -17.11
N GLY A 355 -10.77 -0.71 -16.06
CA GLY A 355 -10.26 -0.24 -14.76
C GLY A 355 -8.85 0.37 -14.87
N PHE A 356 -7.91 -0.33 -15.51
CA PHE A 356 -6.56 0.20 -15.73
C PHE A 356 -6.56 1.39 -16.69
N LEU A 357 -7.44 1.40 -17.71
CA LEU A 357 -7.58 2.54 -18.61
C LEU A 357 -8.12 3.77 -17.88
N ALA A 358 -9.14 3.61 -17.04
CA ALA A 358 -9.68 4.71 -16.23
C ALA A 358 -8.64 5.27 -15.27
N LEU A 359 -7.86 4.38 -14.61
CA LEU A 359 -6.77 4.77 -13.73
C LEU A 359 -5.68 5.54 -14.50
N PHE A 360 -5.25 5.03 -15.65
CA PHE A 360 -4.31 5.70 -16.55
C PHE A 360 -4.79 7.09 -16.98
N LEU A 361 -6.03 7.17 -17.46
CA LEU A 361 -6.61 8.45 -17.90
C LEU A 361 -6.75 9.44 -16.74
N GLY A 362 -7.14 8.98 -15.56
CA GLY A 362 -7.19 9.82 -14.36
C GLY A 362 -5.83 10.43 -14.04
N ILE A 363 -4.75 9.63 -14.09
CA ILE A 363 -3.40 10.12 -13.86
C ILE A 363 -2.95 11.08 -14.96
N VAL A 364 -3.23 10.79 -16.24
CA VAL A 364 -2.87 11.69 -17.37
C VAL A 364 -3.60 13.02 -17.26
N VAL A 365 -4.90 13.02 -16.95
CA VAL A 365 -5.66 14.26 -16.74
C VAL A 365 -5.10 15.05 -15.56
N MET A 366 -4.66 14.38 -14.48
CA MET A 366 -3.99 15.05 -13.36
C MET A 366 -2.69 15.72 -13.80
N ILE A 367 -1.83 15.01 -14.57
CA ILE A 367 -0.56 15.58 -15.08
C ILE A 367 -0.80 16.84 -15.91
N VAL A 368 -1.80 16.80 -16.80
CA VAL A 368 -2.12 17.93 -17.68
C VAL A 368 -2.72 19.11 -16.89
N ALA A 369 -3.46 18.83 -15.82
CA ALA A 369 -4.11 19.84 -15.00
C ALA A 369 -3.15 20.50 -13.98
N LEU A 370 -2.00 19.91 -13.69
CA LEU A 370 -0.98 20.51 -12.82
C LEU A 370 -0.38 21.74 -13.49
N ASP A 371 -0.61 22.93 -12.94
CA ASP A 371 -0.08 24.21 -13.41
C ASP A 371 0.21 25.13 -12.20
N ALA A 372 1.08 26.10 -12.35
CA ALA A 372 1.52 27.01 -11.28
C ALA A 372 0.40 27.83 -10.62
N GLY A 373 -0.73 28.01 -11.31
CA GLY A 373 -1.92 28.68 -10.74
C GLY A 373 -3.09 27.73 -10.41
N ALA A 374 -2.85 26.42 -10.48
CA ALA A 374 -3.93 25.44 -10.32
C ALA A 374 -4.40 25.32 -8.87
N GLY A 375 -5.71 25.51 -8.63
CA GLY A 375 -6.33 25.26 -7.33
C GLY A 375 -6.60 23.77 -7.08
N ALA A 376 -7.06 23.47 -5.87
CA ALA A 376 -7.32 22.09 -5.45
C ALA A 376 -8.47 21.39 -6.20
N GLU A 377 -9.29 22.13 -6.93
CA GLU A 377 -10.42 21.60 -7.74
C GLU A 377 -9.99 20.73 -8.91
N ILE A 378 -8.78 20.93 -9.44
CA ILE A 378 -8.22 20.14 -10.55
C ILE A 378 -8.16 18.65 -10.25
N VAL A 379 -8.05 18.29 -8.97
CA VAL A 379 -7.93 16.91 -8.50
C VAL A 379 -9.23 16.13 -8.64
N THR A 380 -10.39 16.81 -8.64
CA THR A 380 -11.72 16.17 -8.57
C THR A 380 -11.98 15.20 -9.74
N GLY A 381 -11.81 15.64 -10.97
CA GLY A 381 -12.02 14.80 -12.17
C GLY A 381 -11.05 13.60 -12.23
N PRO A 382 -9.75 13.82 -12.10
CA PRO A 382 -8.77 12.75 -11.99
C PRO A 382 -9.09 11.72 -10.91
N MET A 383 -9.50 12.15 -9.72
CA MET A 383 -9.81 11.24 -8.60
C MET A 383 -11.09 10.44 -8.83
N LEU A 384 -12.11 11.00 -9.51
CA LEU A 384 -13.29 10.24 -9.94
C LEU A 384 -12.89 9.08 -10.87
N LEU A 385 -12.03 9.34 -11.85
CA LEU A 385 -11.55 8.33 -12.81
C LEU A 385 -10.67 7.28 -12.12
N ALA A 386 -9.75 7.71 -11.28
CA ALA A 386 -8.87 6.81 -10.53
C ALA A 386 -9.68 5.89 -9.60
N GLY A 387 -10.65 6.44 -8.86
CA GLY A 387 -11.52 5.66 -7.98
C GLY A 387 -12.37 4.66 -8.74
N LEU A 388 -12.96 5.05 -9.88
CA LEU A 388 -13.68 4.15 -10.77
C LEU A 388 -12.77 3.00 -11.24
N GLY A 389 -11.54 3.31 -11.64
CA GLY A 389 -10.55 2.34 -12.10
C GLY A 389 -10.18 1.33 -10.99
N ILE A 390 -9.79 1.82 -9.83
CA ILE A 390 -9.41 0.99 -8.67
C ILE A 390 -10.59 0.13 -8.22
N GLY A 391 -11.80 0.69 -8.13
CA GLY A 391 -13.00 -0.03 -7.76
C GLY A 391 -13.38 -1.13 -8.76
N ALA A 392 -13.24 -0.87 -10.07
CA ALA A 392 -13.45 -1.87 -11.11
C ALA A 392 -12.47 -3.04 -10.97
N LEU A 393 -11.18 -2.78 -10.73
CA LEU A 393 -10.17 -3.79 -10.49
C LEU A 393 -10.48 -4.61 -9.23
N ALA A 394 -10.77 -3.95 -8.11
CA ALA A 394 -11.12 -4.59 -6.85
C ALA A 394 -12.34 -5.52 -6.97
N SER A 395 -13.32 -5.16 -7.82
CA SER A 395 -14.52 -5.96 -8.06
C SER A 395 -14.26 -7.31 -8.72
N GLN A 396 -13.14 -7.49 -9.44
CA GLN A 396 -12.88 -8.67 -10.28
C GLN A 396 -11.66 -9.48 -9.82
N LEU A 397 -10.56 -8.83 -9.46
CA LEU A 397 -9.27 -9.51 -9.27
C LEU A 397 -9.30 -10.53 -8.13
N GLY A 398 -10.03 -10.23 -7.04
CA GLY A 398 -10.17 -11.16 -5.91
C GLY A 398 -10.82 -12.47 -6.30
N SER A 399 -11.94 -12.42 -7.01
CA SER A 399 -12.66 -13.61 -7.45
C SER A 399 -11.84 -14.43 -8.48
N VAL A 400 -11.17 -13.76 -9.41
CA VAL A 400 -10.33 -14.42 -10.43
C VAL A 400 -9.17 -15.18 -9.82
N THR A 401 -8.47 -14.60 -8.85
CA THR A 401 -7.32 -15.25 -8.20
C THR A 401 -7.74 -16.42 -7.34
N VAL A 402 -8.72 -16.26 -6.47
CA VAL A 402 -9.17 -17.31 -5.54
C VAL A 402 -9.82 -18.48 -6.30
N SER A 403 -10.62 -18.19 -7.33
CA SER A 403 -11.28 -19.25 -8.13
C SER A 403 -10.35 -19.96 -9.12
N SER A 404 -9.09 -19.54 -9.23
CA SER A 404 -8.10 -20.19 -10.12
C SER A 404 -7.49 -21.46 -9.56
N VAL A 405 -7.77 -21.79 -8.29
CA VAL A 405 -7.22 -22.96 -7.58
C VAL A 405 -8.33 -23.70 -6.81
N PRO A 406 -8.09 -24.97 -6.44
CA PRO A 406 -9.01 -25.73 -5.59
C PRO A 406 -9.24 -25.07 -4.23
N ASP A 407 -10.42 -25.28 -3.64
CA ASP A 407 -10.85 -24.70 -2.35
C ASP A 407 -9.84 -24.93 -1.21
N GLU A 408 -9.17 -26.08 -1.20
CA GLU A 408 -8.17 -26.47 -0.20
C GLU A 408 -6.97 -25.53 -0.18
N GLN A 409 -6.61 -24.93 -1.33
CA GLN A 409 -5.47 -24.04 -1.52
C GLN A 409 -5.85 -22.54 -1.37
N SER A 410 -7.12 -22.22 -1.18
CA SER A 410 -7.60 -20.83 -1.11
C SER A 410 -6.93 -19.99 -0.02
N GLY A 411 -6.55 -20.62 1.11
CA GLY A 411 -5.81 -19.95 2.19
C GLY A 411 -4.38 -19.54 1.79
N GLU A 412 -3.67 -20.38 1.03
CA GLU A 412 -2.33 -20.08 0.52
C GLU A 412 -2.39 -18.96 -0.52
N ILE A 413 -3.40 -18.98 -1.39
CA ILE A 413 -3.63 -17.92 -2.37
C ILE A 413 -3.95 -16.58 -1.69
N GLY A 414 -4.74 -16.58 -0.62
CA GLY A 414 -4.99 -15.36 0.16
C GLY A 414 -3.69 -14.76 0.72
N GLY A 415 -2.80 -15.59 1.26
CA GLY A 415 -1.48 -15.18 1.73
C GLY A 415 -0.60 -14.61 0.59
N LEU A 416 -0.55 -15.32 -0.53
CA LEU A 416 0.22 -14.90 -1.71
C LEU A 416 -0.33 -13.59 -2.32
N GLN A 417 -1.65 -13.47 -2.45
CA GLN A 417 -2.32 -12.25 -2.91
C GLN A 417 -1.97 -11.05 -2.02
N ASN A 418 -2.11 -11.20 -0.70
CA ASN A 418 -1.78 -10.13 0.24
C ASN A 418 -0.29 -9.77 0.20
N THR A 419 0.62 -10.75 0.04
CA THR A 419 2.05 -10.48 -0.14
C THR A 419 2.29 -9.64 -1.39
N VAL A 420 1.69 -10.02 -2.52
CA VAL A 420 1.86 -9.35 -3.80
C VAL A 420 1.26 -7.93 -3.78
N THR A 421 0.12 -7.72 -3.14
CA THR A 421 -0.50 -6.39 -3.01
C THR A 421 0.33 -5.46 -2.13
N ASN A 422 0.83 -5.93 -0.98
CA ASN A 422 1.69 -5.15 -0.11
C ASN A 422 3.07 -4.88 -0.71
N LEU A 423 3.63 -5.85 -1.46
CA LEU A 423 4.85 -5.65 -2.23
C LEU A 423 4.64 -4.56 -3.31
N GLY A 424 3.53 -4.62 -4.04
CA GLY A 424 3.15 -3.60 -5.01
C GLY A 424 3.05 -2.22 -4.35
N ALA A 425 2.34 -2.12 -3.22
CA ALA A 425 2.19 -0.87 -2.48
C ALA A 425 3.54 -0.32 -1.99
N SER A 426 4.40 -1.18 -1.42
CA SER A 426 5.74 -0.80 -0.95
C SER A 426 6.61 -0.25 -2.08
N ILE A 427 6.68 -0.98 -3.21
CA ILE A 427 7.43 -0.54 -4.39
C ILE A 427 6.82 0.74 -4.98
N GLY A 428 5.50 0.84 -5.03
CA GLY A 428 4.79 1.99 -5.57
C GLY A 428 5.10 3.28 -4.83
N THR A 429 5.01 3.27 -3.51
CA THR A 429 5.35 4.43 -2.66
C THR A 429 6.84 4.77 -2.78
N ALA A 430 7.73 3.76 -2.70
CA ALA A 430 9.17 3.96 -2.81
C ALA A 430 9.57 4.56 -4.17
N LEU A 431 9.02 4.03 -5.26
CA LEU A 431 9.30 4.49 -6.63
C LEU A 431 8.76 5.90 -6.86
N ALA A 432 7.51 6.17 -6.45
CA ALA A 432 6.91 7.49 -6.60
C ALA A 432 7.74 8.56 -5.88
N GLY A 433 8.16 8.31 -4.63
CA GLY A 433 8.99 9.24 -3.89
C GLY A 433 10.42 9.35 -4.42
N ALA A 434 11.04 8.24 -4.86
CA ALA A 434 12.38 8.29 -5.45
C ALA A 434 12.42 9.13 -6.73
N VAL A 435 11.41 8.97 -7.60
CA VAL A 435 11.28 9.79 -8.83
C VAL A 435 10.99 11.24 -8.47
N LEU A 436 10.07 11.48 -7.52
CA LEU A 436 9.71 12.82 -7.07
C LEU A 436 10.92 13.59 -6.55
N ILE A 437 11.70 13.04 -5.62
CA ILE A 437 12.88 13.72 -5.07
C ILE A 437 13.99 13.89 -6.11
N SER A 438 14.17 12.92 -7.01
CA SER A 438 15.16 13.05 -8.09
C SER A 438 14.80 14.15 -9.08
N ALA A 439 13.54 14.23 -9.48
CA ALA A 439 13.06 15.25 -10.40
C ALA A 439 13.06 16.65 -9.73
N LEU A 440 12.61 16.74 -8.45
CA LEU A 440 12.67 17.98 -7.68
C LEU A 440 14.09 18.53 -7.62
N THR A 441 15.04 17.68 -7.26
CA THR A 441 16.45 18.09 -7.15
C THR A 441 17.00 18.59 -8.50
N ALA A 442 16.70 17.88 -9.58
CA ALA A 442 17.17 18.26 -10.93
C ALA A 442 16.52 19.57 -11.41
N SER A 443 15.20 19.72 -11.27
CA SER A 443 14.47 20.92 -11.70
C SER A 443 14.88 22.13 -10.87
N PHE A 444 14.92 22.02 -9.55
CA PHE A 444 15.33 23.10 -8.64
C PHE A 444 16.74 23.63 -8.95
N PHE A 445 17.74 22.75 -9.06
CA PHE A 445 19.10 23.19 -9.38
C PHE A 445 19.24 23.78 -10.79
N THR A 446 18.44 23.33 -11.73
CA THR A 446 18.40 23.95 -13.06
C THR A 446 17.76 25.33 -12.98
N GLY A 447 16.63 25.47 -12.29
CA GLY A 447 15.93 26.73 -12.10
C GLY A 447 16.82 27.79 -11.45
N ILE A 448 17.35 27.53 -10.25
CA ILE A 448 18.17 28.50 -9.52
C ILE A 448 19.50 28.87 -10.25
N ARG A 449 20.03 27.96 -11.08
CA ARG A 449 21.23 28.25 -11.88
C ARG A 449 20.92 29.17 -13.06
N ASP A 450 19.79 28.96 -13.71
CA ASP A 450 19.40 29.67 -14.93
C ASP A 450 18.64 30.97 -14.62
N ASN A 451 18.24 31.20 -13.33
CA ASN A 451 17.56 32.40 -12.89
C ASN A 451 18.53 33.56 -12.64
N PRO A 452 18.37 34.72 -13.32
CA PRO A 452 19.27 35.86 -13.20
C PRO A 452 19.23 36.54 -11.84
N ASP A 453 18.15 36.40 -11.06
CA ASP A 453 17.99 36.99 -9.72
C ASP A 453 18.64 36.13 -8.62
N VAL A 454 19.20 34.96 -8.96
CA VAL A 454 19.92 34.08 -8.03
C VAL A 454 21.43 34.15 -8.33
N PRO A 455 22.26 34.65 -7.39
CA PRO A 455 23.71 34.72 -7.56
C PRO A 455 24.34 33.32 -7.77
N ASN A 456 25.30 33.21 -8.68
CA ASN A 456 26.00 31.97 -9.01
C ASN A 456 26.69 31.31 -7.78
N ASP A 457 27.22 32.14 -6.88
CA ASP A 457 27.86 31.65 -5.65
C ASP A 457 26.85 30.95 -4.73
N LEU A 458 25.63 31.51 -4.61
CA LEU A 458 24.56 30.93 -3.81
C LEU A 458 24.02 29.63 -4.44
N SER A 459 23.84 29.63 -5.77
CA SER A 459 23.39 28.40 -6.47
C SER A 459 24.41 27.27 -6.35
N SER A 460 25.71 27.59 -6.43
CA SER A 460 26.81 26.62 -6.26
C SER A 460 26.86 26.08 -4.81
N GLN A 461 26.68 26.95 -3.81
CA GLN A 461 26.64 26.56 -2.41
C GLN A 461 25.43 25.69 -2.12
N ALA A 462 24.25 26.02 -2.66
CA ALA A 462 23.05 25.21 -2.54
C ALA A 462 23.25 23.81 -3.14
N GLN A 463 23.89 23.69 -4.31
CA GLN A 463 24.20 22.37 -4.90
C GLN A 463 25.07 21.50 -4.00
N VAL A 464 26.06 22.07 -3.31
CA VAL A 464 26.91 21.32 -2.38
C VAL A 464 26.13 20.94 -1.12
N SER A 465 25.38 21.89 -0.54
CA SER A 465 24.67 21.67 0.72
C SER A 465 23.48 20.70 0.57
N LEU A 466 22.84 20.68 -0.59
CA LEU A 466 21.67 19.85 -0.90
C LEU A 466 22.00 18.68 -1.86
N ALA A 467 23.25 18.28 -1.96
CA ALA A 467 23.69 17.19 -2.83
C ALA A 467 22.96 15.85 -2.54
N GLY A 468 22.52 15.63 -1.29
CA GLY A 468 21.73 14.49 -0.88
C GLY A 468 20.27 14.49 -1.39
N GLY A 469 19.79 15.59 -1.93
CA GLY A 469 18.44 15.82 -2.45
C GLY A 469 17.76 17.03 -1.81
N VAL A 470 16.98 17.75 -2.61
CA VAL A 470 16.18 18.90 -2.16
C VAL A 470 14.96 18.37 -1.38
N PRO A 471 14.69 18.88 -0.17
CA PRO A 471 13.49 18.47 0.58
C PRO A 471 12.22 18.99 -0.11
N PHE A 472 11.16 18.18 -0.09
CA PHE A 472 9.86 18.59 -0.60
C PHE A 472 9.13 19.38 0.50
N ILE A 473 9.27 20.71 0.49
CA ILE A 473 8.72 21.64 1.50
C ILE A 473 7.80 22.69 0.88
N SER A 474 6.97 23.32 1.70
CA SER A 474 6.07 24.40 1.28
C SER A 474 6.84 25.70 0.98
N ASP A 475 6.17 26.67 0.32
CA ASP A 475 6.73 27.99 0.09
C ASP A 475 7.01 28.69 1.43
N ALA A 476 6.09 28.62 2.37
CA ALA A 476 6.26 29.22 3.70
C ALA A 476 7.46 28.62 4.48
N ASP A 477 7.69 27.30 4.38
CA ASP A 477 8.86 26.66 5.02
C ASP A 477 10.16 27.05 4.28
N MET A 478 10.12 27.25 2.96
CA MET A 478 11.27 27.75 2.17
C MET A 478 11.56 29.20 2.52
N GLU A 479 10.56 30.08 2.55
CA GLU A 479 10.70 31.49 2.96
C GLU A 479 11.34 31.60 4.34
N ALA A 480 10.85 30.85 5.31
CA ALA A 480 11.41 30.84 6.67
C ALA A 480 12.88 30.39 6.68
N ALA A 481 13.24 29.37 5.90
CA ALA A 481 14.61 28.89 5.81
C ALA A 481 15.57 29.91 5.13
N LEU A 482 15.07 30.65 4.16
CA LEU A 482 15.84 31.72 3.47
C LEU A 482 15.98 32.97 4.35
N GLU A 483 14.97 33.31 5.16
CA GLU A 483 15.04 34.37 6.17
C GLU A 483 16.08 34.05 7.25
N ASP A 484 16.06 32.81 7.78
CA ASP A 484 17.07 32.34 8.76
C ASP A 484 18.50 32.34 8.19
N ALA A 485 18.64 32.23 6.88
CA ALA A 485 19.92 32.28 6.17
C ALA A 485 20.35 33.69 5.71
N ASP A 486 19.61 34.75 6.12
CA ASP A 486 19.86 36.16 5.74
C ASP A 486 19.95 36.38 4.20
N VAL A 487 19.16 35.60 3.40
CA VAL A 487 19.12 35.76 1.94
C VAL A 487 18.36 37.06 1.59
N PRO A 488 18.89 37.92 0.64
CA PRO A 488 18.17 39.12 0.24
C PRO A 488 16.77 38.84 -0.29
N PRO A 489 15.77 39.67 0.01
CA PRO A 489 14.36 39.40 -0.30
C PRO A 489 14.11 39.07 -1.79
N GLN A 490 14.67 39.83 -2.73
CA GLN A 490 14.48 39.56 -4.16
C GLN A 490 15.04 38.20 -4.58
N THR A 491 16.17 37.78 -4.03
CA THR A 491 16.75 36.46 -4.27
C THR A 491 15.95 35.35 -3.59
N ALA A 492 15.41 35.63 -2.40
CA ALA A 492 14.54 34.70 -1.69
C ALA A 492 13.25 34.44 -2.48
N ASP A 493 12.57 35.49 -2.97
CA ASP A 493 11.38 35.39 -3.80
C ASP A 493 11.64 34.54 -5.05
N ALA A 494 12.79 34.77 -5.74
CA ALA A 494 13.18 33.99 -6.91
C ALA A 494 13.40 32.49 -6.56
N ILE A 495 14.05 32.18 -5.44
CA ILE A 495 14.28 30.80 -5.01
C ILE A 495 12.96 30.10 -4.63
N VAL A 496 12.01 30.81 -4.00
CA VAL A 496 10.68 30.29 -3.66
C VAL A 496 9.90 29.95 -4.93
N GLU A 497 9.93 30.85 -5.94
CA GLU A 497 9.28 30.60 -7.23
C GLU A 497 9.87 29.37 -7.93
N GLU A 498 11.20 29.26 -7.99
CA GLU A 498 11.87 28.07 -8.56
C GLU A 498 11.56 26.78 -7.78
N ASN A 499 11.41 26.85 -6.45
CA ASN A 499 10.99 25.71 -5.66
C ASN A 499 9.55 25.29 -5.96
N ALA A 500 8.63 26.25 -6.16
CA ALA A 500 7.24 25.97 -6.53
C ALA A 500 7.16 25.25 -7.89
N ASP A 501 7.87 25.76 -8.89
CA ASP A 501 7.93 25.15 -10.23
C ASP A 501 8.58 23.75 -10.19
N ALA A 502 9.70 23.62 -9.48
CA ALA A 502 10.38 22.34 -9.33
C ALA A 502 9.51 21.27 -8.64
N ARG A 503 8.65 21.65 -7.68
CA ARG A 503 7.68 20.73 -7.05
C ARG A 503 6.64 20.24 -8.04
N LEU A 504 6.12 21.11 -8.91
CA LEU A 504 5.16 20.73 -9.95
C LEU A 504 5.80 19.76 -10.97
N ASP A 505 7.00 20.03 -11.40
CA ASP A 505 7.75 19.17 -12.31
C ASP A 505 8.06 17.80 -11.68
N ALA A 506 8.42 17.78 -10.41
CA ALA A 506 8.63 16.56 -9.66
C ALA A 506 7.35 15.69 -9.55
N LEU A 507 6.23 16.34 -9.30
CA LEU A 507 4.92 15.67 -9.28
C LEU A 507 4.53 15.12 -10.66
N ARG A 508 4.70 15.92 -11.72
CA ARG A 508 4.47 15.48 -13.11
C ARG A 508 5.35 14.27 -13.46
N ALA A 509 6.63 14.30 -13.09
CA ALA A 509 7.54 13.17 -13.33
C ALA A 509 7.11 11.91 -12.57
N SER A 510 6.79 12.03 -11.29
CA SER A 510 6.31 10.90 -10.47
C SER A 510 5.01 10.31 -11.03
N LEU A 511 4.02 11.13 -11.31
CA LEU A 511 2.75 10.72 -11.91
C LEU A 511 2.93 10.10 -13.30
N SER A 512 3.89 10.61 -14.11
CA SER A 512 4.17 10.05 -15.45
C SER A 512 4.68 8.62 -15.37
N VAL A 513 5.55 8.30 -14.42
CA VAL A 513 6.00 6.92 -14.17
C VAL A 513 4.82 6.04 -13.77
N LEU A 514 3.93 6.51 -12.88
CA LEU A 514 2.72 5.76 -12.50
C LEU A 514 1.77 5.55 -13.69
N ALA A 515 1.61 6.53 -14.56
CA ALA A 515 0.82 6.40 -15.79
C ALA A 515 1.40 5.32 -16.73
N ILE A 516 2.72 5.31 -16.94
CA ILE A 516 3.39 4.27 -17.73
C ILE A 516 3.14 2.89 -17.12
N LEU A 517 3.25 2.75 -15.80
CA LEU A 517 3.00 1.48 -15.11
C LEU A 517 1.54 1.03 -15.21
N ALA A 518 0.57 1.96 -15.16
CA ALA A 518 -0.84 1.65 -15.41
C ALA A 518 -1.08 1.16 -16.85
N LEU A 519 -0.39 1.75 -17.83
CA LEU A 519 -0.43 1.31 -19.24
C LEU A 519 0.21 -0.08 -19.41
N VAL A 520 1.32 -0.34 -18.76
CA VAL A 520 1.95 -1.68 -18.72
C VAL A 520 1.01 -2.70 -18.10
N ALA A 521 0.34 -2.36 -17.00
CA ALA A 521 -0.66 -3.21 -16.36
C ALA A 521 -1.84 -3.54 -17.29
N LEU A 522 -2.29 -2.56 -18.08
CA LEU A 522 -3.32 -2.75 -19.10
C LEU A 522 -2.92 -3.83 -20.13
N LEU A 523 -1.64 -3.89 -20.51
CA LEU A 523 -1.14 -4.93 -21.42
C LEU A 523 -1.15 -6.31 -20.76
N PHE A 524 -0.73 -6.43 -19.51
CA PHE A 524 -0.74 -7.70 -18.77
C PHE A 524 -2.14 -8.21 -18.47
N SER A 525 -3.12 -7.32 -18.27
CA SER A 525 -4.52 -7.69 -18.00
C SER A 525 -5.19 -8.44 -19.16
N ARG A 526 -4.62 -8.41 -20.37
CA ARG A 526 -5.08 -9.21 -21.53
C ARG A 526 -5.05 -10.72 -21.29
N ARG A 527 -4.30 -11.18 -20.30
CA ARG A 527 -4.18 -12.59 -19.93
C ARG A 527 -5.23 -13.06 -18.91
N LEU A 528 -6.05 -12.15 -18.39
CA LEU A 528 -7.17 -12.49 -17.51
C LEU A 528 -8.26 -13.26 -18.28
N PRO A 529 -9.08 -14.11 -17.60
CA PRO A 529 -10.13 -14.89 -18.24
C PRO A 529 -11.25 -13.99 -18.79
N ASN A 530 -11.87 -14.42 -19.88
CA ASN A 530 -13.01 -13.74 -20.50
C ASN A 530 -14.34 -14.05 -19.80
N ALA A 531 -14.48 -15.24 -19.21
CA ALA A 531 -15.67 -15.69 -18.50
C ALA A 531 -15.44 -15.60 -16.98
N GLN A 532 -16.51 -15.36 -16.23
CA GLN A 532 -16.48 -15.48 -14.78
C GLN A 532 -16.16 -16.92 -14.39
N PRO A 533 -15.19 -17.17 -13.49
CA PRO A 533 -14.81 -18.53 -13.08
C PRO A 533 -15.98 -19.34 -12.51
N SER A 534 -16.94 -18.68 -11.86
CA SER A 534 -18.15 -19.30 -11.29
C SER A 534 -19.18 -19.77 -12.34
N LEU A 535 -19.03 -19.36 -13.60
CA LEU A 535 -19.94 -19.69 -14.71
C LEU A 535 -19.31 -20.69 -15.69
N ALA A 536 -18.06 -21.11 -15.47
CA ALA A 536 -17.45 -22.13 -16.30
C ALA A 536 -18.05 -23.51 -15.96
N PRO A 537 -18.51 -24.31 -16.98
CA PRO A 537 -18.99 -25.66 -16.72
C PRO A 537 -17.88 -26.50 -16.06
N GLU A 538 -18.23 -27.28 -15.02
CA GLU A 538 -17.33 -28.24 -14.40
C GLU A 538 -16.78 -29.18 -15.49
N GLY A 539 -15.49 -29.06 -15.81
CA GLY A 539 -14.81 -29.90 -16.80
C GLY A 539 -14.20 -29.19 -18.01
N ALA A 540 -14.38 -27.89 -18.18
CA ALA A 540 -13.67 -27.16 -19.23
C ALA A 540 -12.22 -26.89 -18.80
N ALA A 541 -11.28 -27.67 -19.34
CA ALA A 541 -9.85 -27.37 -19.20
C ALA A 541 -9.55 -25.95 -19.73
N PRO A 542 -8.73 -25.15 -19.03
CA PRO A 542 -8.34 -23.83 -19.53
C PRO A 542 -7.52 -23.98 -20.81
N GLY A 543 -8.09 -23.48 -21.93
CA GLY A 543 -7.41 -23.38 -23.21
C GLY A 543 -6.39 -22.22 -23.22
#